data_70e913f9a24ea56a39dea81499368dbf
#
_entry.id   70e913f9a24ea56a39dea81499368dbf
#
_cell.length_a   1.000
_cell.length_b   1.000
_cell.length_c   1.000
_cell.angle_alpha   90.00
_cell.angle_beta   90.00
_cell.angle_gamma   90.00
#
_symmetry.space_group_name_H-M   'P 1'
#
loop_
_entity.id
_entity.type
_entity.pdbx_description
1 polymer ?
#
loop_
_entity_poly.entity_id
_entity_poly.type
_entity_poly.pdbx_seq_one_letter_code
_entity_poly.pdbx_strand_id
1 'polypeptide(L)'
;LLWFYGHNIFGLLLTPMGLAVAYYVLPIATRSPLWSHSLSLIGFWSLIIVYTHIGTHHLLQVPVPTWLKTISIVDSVAMVIPVMIVLINLWYTIKGKLGEIHADIGAKFVLTGTIWYFFVNIQGSMMALPHVQRITHFNNWVVGHAHIGVLGFAGVTALGGLYFILPKITGKPLYS
;
A
#
# COMPACT_ATOMS: atom_id res chain seq x y z
N LEU A 1 -8.53 7.44 -19.36
CA LEU A 1 -9.60 6.75 -18.60
C LEU A 1 -9.15 5.38 -18.06
N LEU A 2 -8.41 4.59 -18.85
CA LEU A 2 -7.95 3.25 -18.42
C LEU A 2 -7.17 3.31 -17.10
N TRP A 3 -6.21 4.22 -16.97
CA TRP A 3 -5.40 4.34 -15.76
C TRP A 3 -6.12 5.02 -14.59
N PHE A 4 -7.14 5.83 -14.84
CA PHE A 4 -8.05 6.26 -13.79
C PHE A 4 -8.72 5.03 -13.11
N TYR A 5 -9.29 4.15 -13.94
CA TYR A 5 -9.93 2.92 -13.47
C TYR A 5 -8.92 1.96 -12.82
N GLY A 6 -7.81 1.68 -13.50
CA GLY A 6 -6.79 0.76 -13.00
C GLY A 6 -6.19 1.20 -11.67
N HIS A 7 -5.90 2.50 -11.51
CA HIS A 7 -5.37 3.03 -10.26
C HIS A 7 -6.40 2.95 -9.12
N ASN A 8 -7.65 3.31 -9.39
CA ASN A 8 -8.70 3.25 -8.36
C ASN A 8 -9.02 1.81 -7.95
N ILE A 9 -9.03 0.84 -8.86
CA ILE A 9 -9.13 -0.58 -8.49
C ILE A 9 -7.97 -0.99 -7.60
N PHE A 10 -6.75 -0.62 -7.97
CA PHE A 10 -5.60 -0.94 -7.13
C PHE A 10 -5.76 -0.37 -5.72
N GLY A 11 -6.10 0.89 -5.59
CA GLY A 11 -6.17 1.57 -4.30
C GLY A 11 -7.38 1.23 -3.45
N LEU A 12 -8.54 0.99 -4.07
CA LEU A 12 -9.78 0.71 -3.33
C LEU A 12 -10.04 -0.79 -3.11
N LEU A 13 -9.33 -1.66 -3.82
CA LEU A 13 -9.47 -3.11 -3.68
C LEU A 13 -8.16 -3.78 -3.22
N LEU A 14 -7.11 -3.70 -4.04
CA LEU A 14 -5.88 -4.44 -3.74
C LEU A 14 -5.13 -3.87 -2.54
N THR A 15 -5.11 -2.55 -2.35
CA THR A 15 -4.45 -1.92 -1.20
C THR A 15 -5.12 -2.31 0.13
N PRO A 16 -6.44 -2.19 0.31
CA PRO A 16 -7.09 -2.67 1.53
C PRO A 16 -6.89 -4.17 1.78
N MET A 17 -6.90 -5.00 0.75
CA MET A 17 -6.62 -6.43 0.89
C MET A 17 -5.18 -6.70 1.38
N GLY A 18 -4.19 -6.04 0.79
CA GLY A 18 -2.80 -6.16 1.24
C GLY A 18 -2.61 -5.67 2.68
N LEU A 19 -3.24 -4.54 3.03
CA LEU A 19 -3.21 -4.04 4.40
C LEU A 19 -3.92 -4.96 5.38
N ALA A 20 -5.03 -5.58 5.00
CA ALA A 20 -5.71 -6.59 5.83
C ALA A 20 -4.78 -7.76 6.16
N VAL A 21 -4.02 -8.26 5.16
CA VAL A 21 -3.01 -9.29 5.39
C VAL A 21 -1.92 -8.79 6.35
N ALA A 22 -1.43 -7.57 6.19
CA ALA A 22 -0.41 -7.02 7.08
C ALA A 22 -0.90 -6.86 8.52
N TYR A 23 -2.12 -6.33 8.71
CA TYR A 23 -2.75 -6.19 10.02
C TYR A 23 -3.11 -7.51 10.68
N TYR A 24 -3.26 -8.58 9.90
CA TYR A 24 -3.49 -9.92 10.42
C TYR A 24 -2.18 -10.64 10.75
N VAL A 25 -1.26 -10.69 9.81
CA VAL A 25 -0.04 -11.52 9.93
C VAL A 25 0.94 -10.96 10.94
N LEU A 26 1.26 -9.65 10.87
CA LEU A 26 2.31 -9.06 11.70
C LEU A 26 2.03 -9.12 13.20
N PRO A 27 0.82 -8.77 13.70
CA PRO A 27 0.51 -8.90 15.12
C PRO A 27 0.56 -10.35 15.62
N ILE A 28 0.07 -11.31 14.82
CA ILE A 28 0.07 -12.72 15.20
C ILE A 28 1.48 -13.30 15.22
N ALA A 29 2.29 -13.03 14.20
CA ALA A 29 3.65 -13.51 14.11
C ALA A 29 4.51 -12.98 15.27
N THR A 30 4.32 -11.75 15.67
CA THR A 30 5.04 -11.11 16.78
C THR A 30 4.40 -11.33 18.14
N ARG A 31 3.24 -12.00 18.20
CA ARG A 31 2.46 -12.17 19.43
C ARG A 31 2.21 -10.85 20.15
N SER A 32 2.00 -9.79 19.40
CA SER A 32 1.77 -8.42 19.92
C SER A 32 0.37 -7.97 19.59
N PRO A 33 -0.36 -7.33 20.51
CA PRO A 33 -1.60 -6.66 20.16
C PRO A 33 -1.31 -5.52 19.19
N LEU A 34 -2.29 -5.19 18.36
CA LEU A 34 -2.21 -3.99 17.50
C LEU A 34 -2.00 -2.76 18.38
N TRP A 35 -0.99 -1.93 18.05
CA TRP A 35 -0.62 -0.77 18.87
C TRP A 35 -1.79 0.20 19.06
N SER A 36 -2.55 0.48 18.01
CA SER A 36 -3.74 1.33 18.12
C SER A 36 -4.84 0.89 17.16
N HIS A 37 -5.96 0.43 17.71
CA HIS A 37 -7.16 0.13 16.93
C HIS A 37 -7.77 1.40 16.32
N SER A 38 -7.80 2.50 17.07
CA SER A 38 -8.30 3.79 16.56
C SER A 38 -7.51 4.28 15.35
N LEU A 39 -6.17 4.17 15.39
CA LEU A 39 -5.34 4.53 14.23
C LEU A 39 -5.60 3.62 13.03
N SER A 40 -5.90 2.33 13.23
CA SER A 40 -6.24 1.45 12.09
C SER A 40 -7.55 1.89 11.42
N LEU A 41 -8.55 2.29 12.18
CA LEU A 41 -9.82 2.81 11.65
C LEU A 41 -9.63 4.17 10.95
N ILE A 42 -8.90 5.09 11.57
CA ILE A 42 -8.61 6.40 10.97
C ILE A 42 -7.82 6.22 9.66
N GLY A 43 -6.77 5.40 9.69
CA GLY A 43 -5.96 5.10 8.50
C GLY A 43 -6.78 4.48 7.38
N PHE A 44 -7.64 3.50 7.69
CA PHE A 44 -8.49 2.84 6.71
C PHE A 44 -9.50 3.82 6.07
N TRP A 45 -10.29 4.53 6.88
CA TRP A 45 -11.33 5.41 6.35
C TRP A 45 -10.76 6.63 5.63
N SER A 46 -9.69 7.24 6.15
CA SER A 46 -9.02 8.35 5.46
C SER A 46 -8.42 7.89 4.12
N LEU A 47 -7.84 6.68 4.06
CA LEU A 47 -7.34 6.10 2.81
C LEU A 47 -8.48 5.95 1.80
N ILE A 48 -9.59 5.31 2.17
CA ILE A 48 -10.72 5.10 1.26
C ILE A 48 -11.29 6.43 0.75
N ILE A 49 -11.49 7.42 1.63
CA ILE A 49 -12.06 8.72 1.25
C ILE A 49 -11.13 9.46 0.28
N VAL A 50 -9.86 9.60 0.62
CA VAL A 50 -8.88 10.31 -0.21
C VAL A 50 -8.66 9.59 -1.54
N TYR A 51 -8.70 8.25 -1.56
CA TYR A 51 -8.39 7.47 -2.75
C TYR A 51 -9.42 7.60 -3.87
N THR A 52 -10.64 8.04 -3.58
CA THR A 52 -11.73 8.11 -4.57
C THR A 52 -11.38 8.95 -5.80
N HIS A 53 -10.59 10.01 -5.64
CA HIS A 53 -10.26 10.96 -6.72
C HIS A 53 -8.82 10.84 -7.24
N ILE A 54 -7.97 10.06 -6.58
CA ILE A 54 -6.53 9.99 -6.88
C ILE A 54 -6.27 9.57 -8.31
N GLY A 55 -6.98 8.58 -8.83
CA GLY A 55 -6.80 8.10 -10.20
C GLY A 55 -6.89 9.18 -11.28
N THR A 56 -7.50 10.33 -10.97
CA THR A 56 -7.59 11.48 -11.88
C THR A 56 -6.20 12.09 -12.15
N HIS A 57 -5.18 11.85 -11.33
CA HIS A 57 -3.83 12.33 -11.62
C HIS A 57 -3.22 11.72 -12.89
N HIS A 58 -3.76 10.62 -13.39
CA HIS A 58 -3.40 10.08 -14.71
C HIS A 58 -4.01 10.89 -15.87
N LEU A 59 -4.90 11.83 -15.58
CA LEU A 59 -5.60 12.66 -16.55
C LEU A 59 -5.13 14.13 -16.53
N LEU A 60 -4.02 14.46 -15.86
CA LEU A 60 -3.56 15.85 -15.72
C LEU A 60 -3.21 16.53 -17.06
N GLN A 61 -2.83 15.74 -18.07
CA GLN A 61 -2.43 16.24 -19.40
C GLN A 61 -3.57 16.22 -20.41
N VAL A 62 -4.76 15.74 -20.06
CA VAL A 62 -5.90 15.72 -20.96
C VAL A 62 -6.85 16.91 -20.70
N PRO A 63 -7.79 17.25 -21.60
CA PRO A 63 -8.68 18.39 -21.46
C PRO A 63 -9.85 18.11 -20.49
N VAL A 64 -9.51 17.87 -19.22
CA VAL A 64 -10.49 17.80 -18.13
C VAL A 64 -10.53 19.12 -17.35
N PRO A 65 -11.63 19.45 -16.65
CA PRO A 65 -11.74 20.69 -15.87
C PRO A 65 -10.60 20.87 -14.88
N THR A 66 -10.10 22.10 -14.73
CA THR A 66 -8.96 22.44 -13.85
C THR A 66 -9.23 22.07 -12.40
N TRP A 67 -10.46 22.29 -11.90
CA TRP A 67 -10.82 21.94 -10.52
C TRP A 67 -10.62 20.45 -10.24
N LEU A 68 -10.93 19.58 -11.20
CA LEU A 68 -10.75 18.15 -11.07
C LEU A 68 -9.27 17.77 -11.00
N LYS A 69 -8.42 18.42 -11.81
CA LYS A 69 -6.95 18.26 -11.72
C LYS A 69 -6.42 18.69 -10.36
N THR A 70 -6.89 19.85 -9.87
CA THR A 70 -6.45 20.39 -8.57
C THR A 70 -6.82 19.46 -7.43
N ILE A 71 -8.05 18.97 -7.35
CA ILE A 71 -8.48 18.01 -6.32
C ILE A 71 -7.61 16.76 -6.37
N SER A 72 -7.40 16.22 -7.56
CA SER A 72 -6.60 15.00 -7.71
C SER A 72 -5.13 15.17 -7.26
N ILE A 73 -4.52 16.32 -7.53
CA ILE A 73 -3.17 16.62 -7.04
C ILE A 73 -3.16 16.72 -5.52
N VAL A 74 -4.12 17.45 -4.95
CA VAL A 74 -4.23 17.62 -3.49
C VAL A 74 -4.44 16.27 -2.81
N ASP A 75 -5.37 15.45 -3.29
CA ASP A 75 -5.65 14.13 -2.74
C ASP A 75 -4.44 13.19 -2.88
N SER A 76 -3.73 13.25 -3.99
CA SER A 76 -2.51 12.44 -4.20
C SER A 76 -1.39 12.79 -3.21
N VAL A 77 -1.23 14.06 -2.88
CA VAL A 77 -0.28 14.49 -1.85
C VAL A 77 -0.80 14.17 -0.45
N ALA A 78 -2.08 14.39 -0.19
CA ALA A 78 -2.73 14.09 1.08
C ALA A 78 -2.70 12.60 1.42
N MET A 79 -2.58 11.70 0.41
CA MET A 79 -2.47 10.25 0.62
C MET A 79 -1.27 9.85 1.49
N VAL A 80 -0.23 10.67 1.57
CA VAL A 80 0.89 10.42 2.49
C VAL A 80 0.41 10.29 3.94
N ILE A 81 -0.63 11.03 4.32
CA ILE A 81 -1.15 11.03 5.70
C ILE A 81 -1.70 9.66 6.10
N PRO A 82 -2.73 9.08 5.43
CA PRO A 82 -3.23 7.75 5.78
C PRO A 82 -2.18 6.66 5.66
N VAL A 83 -1.28 6.75 4.68
CA VAL A 83 -0.17 5.81 4.53
C VAL A 83 0.73 5.83 5.75
N MET A 84 1.14 7.01 6.21
CA MET A 84 1.99 7.14 7.41
C MET A 84 1.26 6.68 8.67
N ILE A 85 -0.04 6.93 8.81
CA ILE A 85 -0.84 6.44 9.94
C ILE A 85 -0.79 4.90 9.99
N VAL A 86 -1.01 4.23 8.86
CA VAL A 86 -0.94 2.76 8.76
C VAL A 86 0.46 2.26 9.10
N LEU A 87 1.50 2.83 8.49
CA LEU A 87 2.88 2.38 8.68
C LEU A 87 3.37 2.60 10.12
N ILE A 88 3.03 3.73 10.72
CA ILE A 88 3.37 4.03 12.12
C ILE A 88 2.68 3.01 13.04
N ASN A 89 1.41 2.72 12.81
CA ASN A 89 0.66 1.75 13.61
C ASN A 89 1.26 0.35 13.51
N LEU A 90 1.57 -0.12 12.30
CA LEU A 90 2.24 -1.41 12.10
C LEU A 90 3.65 -1.42 12.70
N TRP A 91 4.43 -0.34 12.52
CA TRP A 91 5.77 -0.25 13.09
C TRP A 91 5.76 -0.36 14.62
N TYR A 92 4.90 0.40 15.31
CA TYR A 92 4.81 0.32 16.76
C TYR A 92 4.24 -1.02 17.25
N THR A 93 3.45 -1.71 16.43
CA THR A 93 2.99 -3.08 16.72
C THR A 93 4.15 -4.08 16.74
N ILE A 94 5.11 -3.95 15.82
CA ILE A 94 6.22 -4.91 15.66
C ILE A 94 7.53 -4.44 16.29
N LYS A 95 7.59 -3.22 16.80
CA LYS A 95 8.80 -2.62 17.37
C LYS A 95 9.38 -3.49 18.50
N GLY A 96 10.65 -3.82 18.38
CA GLY A 96 11.33 -4.69 19.33
C GLY A 96 11.10 -6.21 19.13
N LYS A 97 10.36 -6.59 18.08
CA LYS A 97 9.97 -7.97 17.75
C LYS A 97 10.46 -8.43 16.37
N LEU A 98 11.50 -7.79 15.86
CA LEU A 98 12.05 -8.14 14.54
C LEU A 98 12.64 -9.57 14.52
N GLY A 99 13.08 -10.10 15.65
CA GLY A 99 13.54 -11.49 15.75
C GLY A 99 12.44 -12.49 15.44
N GLU A 100 11.25 -12.29 15.94
CA GLU A 100 10.07 -13.12 15.67
C GLU A 100 9.68 -13.05 14.18
N ILE A 101 9.76 -11.87 13.57
CA ILE A 101 9.51 -11.72 12.13
C ILE A 101 10.58 -12.46 11.32
N HIS A 102 11.85 -12.38 11.71
CA HIS A 102 12.92 -13.11 11.02
C HIS A 102 12.79 -14.64 11.15
N ALA A 103 12.11 -15.13 12.16
CA ALA A 103 11.84 -16.56 12.34
C ALA A 103 10.65 -17.06 11.49
N ASP A 104 9.80 -16.18 10.99
CA ASP A 104 8.60 -16.52 10.20
C ASP A 104 8.72 -16.00 8.77
N ILE A 105 8.74 -16.90 7.78
CA ILE A 105 8.90 -16.56 6.38
C ILE A 105 7.73 -15.71 5.86
N GLY A 106 6.50 -16.06 6.25
CA GLY A 106 5.31 -15.31 5.87
C GLY A 106 5.38 -13.87 6.39
N ALA A 107 5.76 -13.70 7.65
CA ALA A 107 5.92 -12.36 8.25
C ALA A 107 7.03 -11.54 7.59
N LYS A 108 8.15 -12.18 7.17
CA LYS A 108 9.21 -11.48 6.40
C LYS A 108 8.69 -10.93 5.08
N PHE A 109 7.95 -11.74 4.32
CA PHE A 109 7.34 -11.27 3.07
C PHE A 109 6.36 -10.13 3.32
N VAL A 110 5.50 -10.23 4.33
CA VAL A 110 4.53 -9.19 4.67
C VAL A 110 5.23 -7.90 5.09
N LEU A 111 6.28 -7.96 5.93
CA LEU A 111 7.07 -6.79 6.28
C LEU A 111 7.73 -6.16 5.06
N THR A 112 8.32 -6.98 4.18
CA THR A 112 8.92 -6.50 2.92
C THR A 112 7.88 -5.80 2.04
N GLY A 113 6.68 -6.36 1.92
CA GLY A 113 5.57 -5.72 1.21
C GLY A 113 5.17 -4.37 1.81
N THR A 114 5.15 -4.24 3.14
CA THR A 114 4.85 -2.94 3.79
C THR A 114 5.94 -1.89 3.57
N ILE A 115 7.19 -2.31 3.41
CA ILE A 115 8.28 -1.40 3.03
C ILE A 115 8.07 -0.90 1.59
N TRP A 116 7.71 -1.79 0.66
CA TRP A 116 7.36 -1.39 -0.70
C TRP A 116 6.11 -0.49 -0.75
N TYR A 117 5.14 -0.72 0.13
CA TYR A 117 3.98 0.15 0.28
C TYR A 117 4.37 1.59 0.63
N PHE A 118 5.37 1.79 1.50
CA PHE A 118 5.91 3.12 1.77
C PHE A 118 6.48 3.77 0.50
N PHE A 119 7.39 3.08 -0.18
CA PHE A 119 8.06 3.64 -1.36
C PHE A 119 7.10 3.96 -2.51
N VAL A 120 6.15 3.07 -2.80
CA VAL A 120 5.20 3.30 -3.90
C VAL A 120 4.31 4.51 -3.63
N ASN A 121 3.91 4.73 -2.37
CA ASN A 121 3.08 5.89 -2.04
C ASN A 121 3.85 7.21 -2.11
N ILE A 122 5.10 7.26 -1.66
CA ILE A 122 5.95 8.45 -1.83
C ILE A 122 6.15 8.75 -3.32
N GLN A 123 6.46 7.75 -4.13
CA GLN A 123 6.60 7.92 -5.58
C GLN A 123 5.29 8.41 -6.23
N GLY A 124 4.14 7.83 -5.85
CA GLY A 124 2.84 8.21 -6.39
C GLY A 124 2.48 9.66 -6.08
N SER A 125 2.70 10.09 -4.84
CA SER A 125 2.48 11.48 -4.44
C SER A 125 3.39 12.46 -5.20
N MET A 126 4.66 12.10 -5.39
CA MET A 126 5.59 12.91 -6.19
C MET A 126 5.16 12.99 -7.66
N MET A 127 4.74 11.86 -8.25
CA MET A 127 4.29 11.80 -9.65
C MET A 127 3.03 12.63 -9.92
N ALA A 128 2.21 12.90 -8.92
CA ALA A 128 1.03 13.76 -9.05
C ALA A 128 1.39 15.26 -9.17
N LEU A 129 2.62 15.65 -8.82
CA LEU A 129 3.05 17.03 -8.95
C LEU A 129 3.25 17.39 -10.43
N PRO A 130 2.69 18.53 -10.93
CA PRO A 130 2.70 18.85 -12.37
C PRO A 130 4.09 18.87 -13.01
N HIS A 131 5.12 19.32 -12.29
CA HIS A 131 6.48 19.36 -12.81
C HIS A 131 7.08 17.96 -12.97
N VAL A 132 6.83 17.07 -12.00
CA VAL A 132 7.28 15.67 -12.08
C VAL A 132 6.50 14.92 -13.15
N GLN A 133 5.19 15.13 -13.21
CA GLN A 133 4.28 14.52 -14.18
C GLN A 133 4.72 14.78 -15.64
N ARG A 134 5.20 16.00 -15.95
CA ARG A 134 5.70 16.34 -17.30
C ARG A 134 6.86 15.47 -17.75
N ILE A 135 7.67 14.99 -16.80
CA ILE A 135 8.86 14.17 -17.08
C ILE A 135 8.50 12.68 -17.07
N THR A 136 7.65 12.25 -16.14
CA THR A 136 7.41 10.83 -15.89
C THR A 136 6.25 10.24 -16.68
N HIS A 137 5.29 11.07 -17.11
CA HIS A 137 4.12 10.59 -17.85
C HIS A 137 4.51 10.04 -19.23
N PHE A 138 3.87 8.97 -19.63
CA PHE A 138 4.12 8.24 -20.89
C PHE A 138 5.52 7.61 -21.04
N ASN A 139 6.25 7.43 -19.95
CA ASN A 139 7.48 6.67 -19.98
C ASN A 139 7.47 5.48 -18.99
N ASN A 140 8.54 4.71 -18.99
CA ASN A 140 8.67 3.50 -18.18
C ASN A 140 8.70 3.77 -16.67
N TRP A 141 8.84 5.02 -16.22
CA TRP A 141 8.74 5.36 -14.81
C TRP A 141 7.36 4.98 -14.22
N VAL A 142 6.28 5.31 -14.95
CA VAL A 142 4.91 4.97 -14.51
C VAL A 142 4.72 3.46 -14.44
N VAL A 143 5.28 2.73 -15.42
CA VAL A 143 5.25 1.26 -15.42
C VAL A 143 6.02 0.70 -14.22
N GLY A 144 7.22 1.20 -13.95
CA GLY A 144 8.02 0.82 -12.78
C GLY A 144 7.30 1.08 -11.46
N HIS A 145 6.71 2.27 -11.32
CA HIS A 145 5.89 2.63 -10.15
C HIS A 145 4.72 1.66 -9.96
N ALA A 146 3.96 1.35 -11.01
CA ALA A 146 2.84 0.41 -10.95
C ALA A 146 3.30 -0.99 -10.51
N HIS A 147 4.46 -1.47 -11.01
CA HIS A 147 5.02 -2.77 -10.64
C HIS A 147 5.49 -2.80 -9.17
N ILE A 148 6.03 -1.71 -8.64
CA ILE A 148 6.34 -1.63 -7.21
C ILE A 148 5.05 -1.79 -6.38
N GLY A 149 3.96 -1.20 -6.82
CA GLY A 149 2.65 -1.37 -6.15
C GLY A 149 2.12 -2.79 -6.27
N VAL A 150 1.98 -3.28 -7.51
CA VAL A 150 1.31 -4.58 -7.77
C VAL A 150 2.17 -5.75 -7.30
N LEU A 151 3.45 -5.78 -7.63
CA LEU A 151 4.35 -6.90 -7.29
C LEU A 151 5.01 -6.66 -5.93
N GLY A 152 5.64 -5.49 -5.73
CA GLY A 152 6.41 -5.19 -4.53
C GLY A 152 5.54 -5.15 -3.27
N PHE A 153 4.41 -4.44 -3.32
CA PHE A 153 3.50 -4.41 -2.18
C PHE A 153 2.49 -5.55 -2.21
N ALA A 154 1.54 -5.54 -3.16
CA ALA A 154 0.40 -6.45 -3.11
C ALA A 154 0.81 -7.92 -3.31
N GLY A 155 1.66 -8.22 -4.31
CA GLY A 155 2.11 -9.58 -4.61
C GLY A 155 2.96 -10.18 -3.50
N VAL A 156 3.96 -9.45 -3.04
CA VAL A 156 4.85 -9.92 -1.95
C VAL A 156 4.07 -10.10 -0.64
N THR A 157 3.14 -9.18 -0.32
CA THR A 157 2.27 -9.31 0.87
C THR A 157 1.34 -10.51 0.74
N ALA A 158 0.76 -10.74 -0.44
CA ALA A 158 -0.11 -11.90 -0.69
C ALA A 158 0.65 -13.22 -0.53
N LEU A 159 1.87 -13.31 -1.09
CA LEU A 159 2.75 -14.49 -0.86
C LEU A 159 3.02 -14.69 0.62
N GLY A 160 3.33 -13.63 1.35
CA GLY A 160 3.52 -13.71 2.80
C GLY A 160 2.29 -14.22 3.53
N GLY A 161 1.10 -13.75 3.14
CA GLY A 161 -0.17 -14.27 3.66
C GLY A 161 -0.36 -15.75 3.39
N LEU A 162 -0.06 -16.22 2.18
CA LEU A 162 -0.13 -17.63 1.81
C LEU A 162 0.84 -18.47 2.64
N TYR A 163 2.10 -18.07 2.75
CA TYR A 163 3.10 -18.78 3.57
C TYR A 163 2.71 -18.84 5.05
N PHE A 164 2.02 -17.84 5.54
CA PHE A 164 1.55 -17.78 6.93
C PHE A 164 0.30 -18.61 7.19
N ILE A 165 -0.66 -18.63 6.26
CA ILE A 165 -1.99 -19.22 6.44
C ILE A 165 -2.03 -20.69 6.03
N LEU A 166 -1.42 -21.08 4.89
CA LEU A 166 -1.51 -22.43 4.35
C LEU A 166 -1.03 -23.51 5.33
N PRO A 167 0.10 -23.36 6.05
CA PRO A 167 0.51 -24.35 7.05
C PRO A 167 -0.53 -24.55 8.15
N LYS A 168 -1.22 -23.48 8.55
CA LYS A 168 -2.25 -23.54 9.60
C LYS A 168 -3.51 -24.26 9.14
N ILE A 169 -3.88 -24.13 7.86
CA ILE A 169 -5.06 -24.80 7.28
C ILE A 169 -4.75 -26.26 6.96
N THR A 170 -3.59 -26.54 6.38
CA THR A 170 -3.23 -27.88 5.91
C THR A 170 -2.62 -28.77 6.97
N GLY A 171 -2.16 -28.21 8.08
CA GLY A 171 -1.37 -28.89 9.11
C GLY A 171 0.01 -29.37 8.61
N LYS A 172 0.46 -28.89 7.45
CA LYS A 172 1.74 -29.29 6.83
C LYS A 172 2.64 -28.07 6.67
N PRO A 173 3.95 -28.17 7.02
CA PRO A 173 4.88 -27.07 6.75
C PRO A 173 5.06 -26.88 5.25
N LEU A 174 5.26 -25.65 4.82
CA LEU A 174 5.73 -25.33 3.47
C LEU A 174 7.25 -25.42 3.44
N TYR A 175 7.79 -25.86 2.31
CA TYR A 175 9.23 -25.82 2.08
C TYR A 175 9.69 -24.35 1.95
N SER A 176 10.82 -24.05 2.57
CA SER A 176 11.48 -22.74 2.54
C SER A 176 12.78 -22.83 1.76
#